data_ce21ec790e11c67e2f34f1bce0d61218
#
_entry.id   ce21ec790e11c67e2f34f1bce0d61218
#
_cell.length_a   1.000
_cell.length_b   1.000
_cell.length_c   1.000
_cell.angle_alpha   90.00
_cell.angle_beta   90.00
_cell.angle_gamma   90.00
#
_symmetry.space_group_name_H-M   'P 1'
#
loop_
_entity.id
_entity.type
_entity.pdbx_description
1 polymer ?
#
loop_
_entity_poly.entity_id
_entity_poly.type
_entity_poly.pdbx_seq_one_letter_code
_entity_poly.pdbx_strand_id
1 'polypeptide(L)'
;MTKWKDEIEARKYIKEIVTEYYYNFKEKAESKENFEPGDRISYASRVYDEKEMCALTDAMLDFWLTTGRFSEQFEKNFADWIGVKYAHLVNS
;
A
#
# COMPACT_ATOMS: atom_id res chain seq x y z
N MET A 1 -22.63 -15.76 11.13
CA MET A 1 -22.32 -15.10 12.42
C MET A 1 -20.85 -14.65 12.41
N THR A 2 -20.60 -13.42 12.81
CA THR A 2 -19.25 -12.86 12.81
C THR A 2 -18.68 -12.78 14.21
N LYS A 3 -17.36 -12.99 14.35
CA LYS A 3 -16.65 -12.81 15.61
C LYS A 3 -16.22 -11.35 15.85
N TRP A 4 -16.39 -10.50 14.83
CA TRP A 4 -16.02 -9.09 14.94
C TRP A 4 -17.23 -8.24 15.27
N LYS A 5 -16.98 -7.17 16.01
CA LYS A 5 -18.03 -6.22 16.41
C LYS A 5 -18.59 -5.47 15.20
N ASP A 6 -17.70 -5.04 14.30
CA ASP A 6 -18.06 -4.28 13.11
C ASP A 6 -16.99 -4.45 12.01
N GLU A 7 -17.21 -3.81 10.88
CA GLU A 7 -16.26 -3.88 9.76
C GLU A 7 -14.92 -3.23 10.09
N ILE A 8 -14.91 -2.18 10.89
CA ILE A 8 -13.67 -1.49 11.28
C ILE A 8 -12.78 -2.45 12.06
N GLU A 9 -13.35 -3.16 13.01
CA GLU A 9 -12.62 -4.15 13.80
C GLU A 9 -12.10 -5.30 12.91
N ALA A 10 -12.93 -5.77 12.00
CA ALA A 10 -12.54 -6.83 11.07
C ALA A 10 -11.37 -6.41 10.18
N ARG A 11 -11.42 -5.21 9.62
CA ARG A 11 -10.33 -4.67 8.80
C ARG A 11 -9.05 -4.51 9.60
N LYS A 12 -9.16 -4.01 10.83
CA LYS A 12 -8.00 -3.89 11.71
C LYS A 12 -7.33 -5.24 11.93
N TYR A 13 -8.11 -6.26 12.21
CA TYR A 13 -7.60 -7.61 12.44
C TYR A 13 -6.88 -8.15 11.19
N ILE A 14 -7.49 -7.99 10.01
CA ILE A 14 -6.89 -8.45 8.76
C ILE A 14 -5.57 -7.71 8.50
N LYS A 15 -5.53 -6.41 8.73
CA LYS A 15 -4.30 -5.62 8.53
C LYS A 15 -3.21 -5.98 9.54
N GLU A 16 -3.58 -6.37 10.75
CA GLU A 16 -2.60 -6.88 11.72
C GLU A 16 -1.95 -8.18 11.22
N ILE A 17 -2.74 -9.08 10.64
CA ILE A 17 -2.22 -10.33 10.04
C ILE A 17 -1.32 -10.02 8.85
N VAL A 18 -1.72 -9.10 7.98
CA VAL A 18 -0.92 -8.67 6.82
C VAL A 18 0.41 -8.08 7.29
N THR A 19 0.38 -7.24 8.30
CA THR A 19 1.57 -6.62 8.88
C THR A 19 2.52 -7.68 9.43
N GLU A 20 1.99 -8.65 10.17
CA GLU A 20 2.77 -9.76 10.72
C GLU A 20 3.41 -10.59 9.60
N TYR A 21 2.65 -10.87 8.54
CA TYR A 21 3.17 -11.58 7.37
C TYR A 21 4.36 -10.83 6.76
N TYR A 22 4.22 -9.51 6.59
CA TYR A 22 5.30 -8.68 6.04
C TYR A 22 6.57 -8.80 6.87
N TYR A 23 6.48 -8.60 8.18
CA TYR A 23 7.65 -8.61 9.05
C TYR A 23 8.29 -10.00 9.14
N ASN A 24 7.51 -11.07 9.02
CA ASN A 24 8.05 -12.41 9.09
C ASN A 24 8.70 -12.88 7.79
N PHE A 25 8.22 -12.43 6.64
CA PHE A 25 8.60 -13.03 5.37
C PHE A 25 9.12 -12.04 4.32
N LYS A 26 8.79 -10.76 4.42
CA LYS A 26 9.10 -9.80 3.36
C LYS A 26 10.10 -8.72 3.74
N GLU A 27 10.14 -8.31 4.98
CA GLU A 27 11.04 -7.24 5.41
C GLU A 27 12.49 -7.57 5.09
N LYS A 28 12.94 -8.74 5.46
CA LYS A 28 14.33 -9.17 5.24
C LYS A 28 14.65 -9.42 3.77
N ALA A 29 13.66 -9.84 2.99
CA ALA A 29 13.85 -10.10 1.56
C ALA A 29 13.93 -8.82 0.76
N GLU A 30 13.23 -7.78 1.19
CA GLU A 30 13.12 -6.51 0.44
C GLU A 30 14.13 -5.45 0.91
N SER A 31 14.67 -5.56 2.13
CA SER A 31 15.64 -4.60 2.63
C SER A 31 17.05 -5.18 2.60
N LYS A 32 17.90 -4.58 1.78
CA LYS A 32 19.32 -4.89 1.77
C LYS A 32 20.06 -3.68 2.34
N GLU A 33 20.53 -3.82 3.58
CA GLU A 33 21.18 -2.72 4.28
C GLU A 33 22.60 -2.42 3.80
N ASN A 34 23.30 -3.46 3.32
CA ASN A 34 24.70 -3.35 2.92
C ASN A 34 24.89 -3.76 1.46
N PHE A 35 25.36 -2.81 0.66
CA PHE A 35 25.78 -3.08 -0.70
C PHE A 35 27.20 -3.64 -0.68
N GLU A 36 27.40 -4.75 -1.38
CA GLU A 36 28.71 -5.38 -1.53
C GLU A 36 29.16 -5.37 -2.98
N PRO A 37 30.49 -5.36 -3.24
CA PRO A 37 31.00 -5.48 -4.61
C PRO A 37 30.45 -6.74 -5.29
N GLY A 38 29.97 -6.56 -6.52
CA GLY A 38 29.34 -7.65 -7.29
C GLY A 38 27.84 -7.69 -7.17
N ASP A 39 27.26 -6.93 -6.25
CA ASP A 39 25.80 -6.81 -6.14
C ASP A 39 25.22 -6.05 -7.33
N ARG A 40 24.04 -6.50 -7.75
CA ARG A 40 23.32 -5.86 -8.83
C ARG A 40 22.72 -4.53 -8.34
N ILE A 41 22.93 -3.48 -9.10
CA ILE A 41 22.28 -2.19 -8.89
C ILE A 41 21.11 -2.09 -9.86
N SER A 42 19.89 -2.03 -9.32
CA SER A 42 18.70 -1.83 -10.13
C SER A 42 18.54 -0.36 -10.48
N TYR A 43 18.16 -0.09 -11.73
CA TYR A 43 17.86 1.29 -12.14
C TYR A 43 16.57 1.81 -11.54
N ALA A 44 15.66 0.90 -11.18
CA ALA A 44 14.41 1.22 -10.52
C ALA A 44 13.97 0.01 -9.70
N SER A 45 13.35 0.25 -8.58
CA SER A 45 12.79 -0.81 -7.76
C SER A 45 11.66 -0.24 -6.92
N ARG A 46 10.87 -1.14 -6.32
CA ARG A 46 9.81 -0.72 -5.41
C ARG A 46 10.40 -0.40 -4.04
N VAL A 47 9.80 0.55 -3.37
CA VAL A 47 10.09 0.87 -1.98
C VAL A 47 8.77 0.74 -1.22
N TYR A 48 8.45 -0.48 -0.84
CA TYR A 48 7.19 -0.85 -0.19
C TYR A 48 7.47 -1.42 1.19
N ASP A 49 6.51 -1.21 2.08
CA ASP A 49 6.51 -1.85 3.40
C ASP A 49 5.09 -2.32 3.74
N GLU A 50 4.84 -2.56 5.02
CA GLU A 50 3.52 -3.02 5.49
C GLU A 50 2.41 -1.99 5.21
N LYS A 51 2.76 -0.73 5.10
CA LYS A 51 1.76 0.33 4.89
C LYS A 51 1.11 0.23 3.53
N GLU A 52 1.89 -0.05 2.49
CA GLU A 52 1.34 -0.25 1.14
C GLU A 52 0.50 -1.53 1.09
N MET A 53 0.93 -2.58 1.77
CA MET A 53 0.16 -3.83 1.85
C MET A 53 -1.18 -3.61 2.57
N CYS A 54 -1.17 -2.85 3.65
CA CYS A 54 -2.39 -2.52 4.39
C CYS A 54 -3.33 -1.64 3.57
N ALA A 55 -2.80 -0.66 2.84
CA ALA A 55 -3.61 0.19 1.95
C ALA A 55 -4.23 -0.63 0.83
N LEU A 56 -3.46 -1.57 0.25
CA LEU A 56 -3.98 -2.48 -0.77
C LEU A 56 -5.06 -3.39 -0.19
N THR A 57 -4.90 -3.85 1.05
CA THR A 57 -5.90 -4.65 1.75
C THR A 57 -7.20 -3.87 1.89
N ASP A 58 -7.15 -2.62 2.32
CA ASP A 58 -8.35 -1.79 2.40
C ASP A 58 -9.03 -1.61 1.05
N ALA A 59 -8.25 -1.38 0.00
CA ALA A 59 -8.78 -1.25 -1.35
C ALA A 59 -9.47 -2.55 -1.80
N MET A 60 -8.85 -3.70 -1.51
CA MET A 60 -9.44 -5.01 -1.82
C MET A 60 -10.75 -5.22 -1.07
N LEU A 61 -10.79 -4.88 0.20
CA LEU A 61 -11.96 -5.07 1.06
C LEU A 61 -13.11 -4.11 0.72
N ASP A 62 -12.83 -3.00 0.06
CA ASP A 62 -13.89 -2.14 -0.50
C ASP A 62 -14.70 -2.89 -1.57
N PHE A 63 -14.16 -3.99 -2.08
CA PHE A 63 -14.80 -4.81 -3.12
C PHE A 63 -15.11 -4.01 -4.38
N TRP A 64 -14.33 -2.96 -4.64
CA TRP A 64 -14.45 -2.13 -5.82
C TRP A 64 -13.07 -2.06 -6.47
N LEU A 65 -12.88 -2.85 -7.53
CA LEU A 65 -11.55 -3.14 -8.08
C LEU A 65 -11.15 -2.21 -9.22
N THR A 66 -11.76 -1.04 -9.29
CA THR A 66 -11.42 0.01 -10.25
C THR A 66 -11.22 1.33 -9.50
N THR A 67 -11.26 2.45 -10.21
CA THR A 67 -11.13 3.77 -9.61
C THR A 67 -12.16 3.96 -8.48
N GLY A 68 -11.69 4.27 -7.28
CA GLY A 68 -12.54 4.43 -6.11
C GLY A 68 -11.99 5.49 -5.17
N ARG A 69 -12.28 5.35 -3.87
CA ARG A 69 -11.93 6.39 -2.88
C ARG A 69 -10.44 6.71 -2.79
N PHE A 70 -9.58 5.72 -3.00
CA PHE A 70 -8.12 5.94 -2.95
C PHE A 70 -7.65 6.74 -4.16
N SER A 71 -8.20 6.49 -5.34
CA SER A 71 -7.89 7.26 -6.53
C SER A 71 -8.35 8.71 -6.38
N GLU A 72 -9.55 8.93 -5.87
CA GLU A 72 -10.08 10.27 -5.61
C GLU A 72 -9.23 11.01 -4.59
N GLN A 73 -8.84 10.36 -3.52
CA GLN A 73 -7.97 10.94 -2.49
C GLN A 73 -6.60 11.31 -3.07
N PHE A 74 -6.02 10.43 -3.88
CA PHE A 74 -4.75 10.71 -4.54
C PHE A 74 -4.85 11.91 -5.46
N GLU A 75 -5.88 11.97 -6.30
CA GLU A 75 -6.08 13.07 -7.24
C GLU A 75 -6.18 14.41 -6.50
N LYS A 76 -6.97 14.45 -5.44
CA LYS A 76 -7.13 15.66 -4.63
C LYS A 76 -5.82 16.07 -3.96
N ASN A 77 -5.16 15.15 -3.29
CA ASN A 77 -3.92 15.43 -2.55
C ASN A 77 -2.79 15.85 -3.50
N PHE A 78 -2.71 15.21 -4.65
CA PHE A 78 -1.68 15.54 -5.64
C PHE A 78 -1.92 16.92 -6.24
N ALA A 79 -3.16 17.24 -6.58
CA ALA A 79 -3.53 18.57 -7.08
C ALA A 79 -3.19 19.66 -6.07
N ASP A 80 -3.53 19.44 -4.80
CA ASP A 80 -3.22 20.36 -3.71
C ASP A 80 -1.71 20.56 -3.54
N TRP A 81 -0.96 19.45 -3.59
CA TRP A 81 0.49 19.49 -3.40
C TRP A 81 1.21 20.26 -4.50
N ILE A 82 0.79 20.08 -5.75
CA ILE A 82 1.38 20.79 -6.90
C ILE A 82 0.86 22.23 -6.99
N GLY A 83 -0.33 22.50 -6.45
CA GLY A 83 -0.96 23.81 -6.53
C GLY A 83 -1.79 24.01 -7.78
N VAL A 84 -2.34 22.92 -8.33
CA VAL A 84 -3.27 22.98 -9.47
C VAL A 84 -4.68 22.67 -9.02
N LYS A 85 -5.65 23.01 -9.85
CA LYS A 85 -7.06 22.84 -9.50
C LYS A 85 -7.53 21.40 -9.62
N TYR A 86 -7.05 20.67 -10.61
CA TYR A 86 -7.46 19.30 -10.91
C TYR A 86 -6.26 18.42 -11.21
N ALA A 87 -6.39 17.15 -10.87
CA ALA A 87 -5.47 16.09 -11.26
C ALA A 87 -6.29 14.85 -11.59
N HIS A 88 -5.85 14.07 -12.56
CA HIS A 88 -6.50 12.82 -12.95
C HIS A 88 -5.48 11.69 -12.96
N LEU A 89 -5.82 10.60 -12.27
CA LEU A 89 -5.03 9.39 -12.27
C LEU A 89 -5.35 8.58 -13.53
N VAL A 90 -4.31 8.20 -14.25
CA VAL A 90 -4.43 7.37 -15.47
C VAL A 90 -3.48 6.20 -15.37
N ASN A 91 -3.64 5.22 -16.26
CA ASN A 91 -2.84 3.99 -16.20
C ASN A 91 -1.44 4.11 -16.83
N SER A 92 -1.19 5.15 -17.59
CA SER A 92 0.13 5.36 -18.22
C SER A 92 0.37 6.83 -18.51
#